data_4db833dcb1005876c6b386c858061e66
#
_entry.id   4db833dcb1005876c6b386c858061e66
#
_cell.length_a   1.000
_cell.length_b   1.000
_cell.length_c   1.000
_cell.angle_alpha   90.00
_cell.angle_beta   90.00
_cell.angle_gamma   90.00
#
_symmetry.space_group_name_H-M   'P 1'
#
loop_
_entity.id
_entity.type
_entity.pdbx_description
1 polymer ?
#
loop_
_entity_poly.entity_id
_entity_poly.type
_entity_poly.pdbx_seq_one_letter_code
_entity_poly.pdbx_strand_id
1 'polypeptide(L)'
;SRAPRSSSPAITSTSLPTDVVGLTCEPIETVRIGFIGLGARGTEAIRRFTYQKGIQVKALCDLNQFRVDSCQNMLSRANMPEATTYYGSEDVWKQVCERDDIDLIYIATDWIHHAPMMIYAMEHGKHVACEVPAAMTLDEIWKVIDTAERTRKHCMMLENCVYDFFEITTLNMAQQGLFGNITHVKGAYNHCLYDIWPDYNADWRMQYNMAHRGDVYPTHGMGPACQLLDIHRGDRMKYLVAMDSDPVSLPDYLDK
;
A
#
# COMPACT_ATOMS: atom_id res chain seq x y z
N SER A 1 18.13 -7.67 -32.75
CA SER A 1 16.93 -8.50 -33.02
C SER A 1 16.64 -9.30 -31.77
N ARG A 2 15.56 -8.97 -31.12
CA ARG A 2 15.03 -9.73 -29.98
C ARG A 2 14.65 -11.12 -30.48
N ALA A 3 15.13 -12.17 -29.84
CA ALA A 3 14.63 -13.51 -30.08
C ALA A 3 13.12 -13.55 -29.76
N PRO A 4 12.28 -14.28 -30.54
CA PRO A 4 10.89 -14.41 -30.26
C PRO A 4 10.68 -15.06 -28.90
N ARG A 5 9.77 -14.50 -28.07
CA ARG A 5 9.38 -15.11 -26.79
C ARG A 5 8.85 -16.50 -27.08
N SER A 6 9.47 -17.52 -26.51
CA SER A 6 8.94 -18.87 -26.55
C SER A 6 7.59 -18.89 -25.87
N SER A 7 6.56 -19.31 -26.56
CA SER A 7 5.26 -19.60 -25.98
C SER A 7 5.43 -20.72 -24.93
N SER A 8 5.21 -20.39 -23.68
CA SER A 8 5.13 -21.38 -22.61
C SER A 8 4.05 -22.39 -22.94
N PRO A 9 4.27 -23.69 -22.73
CA PRO A 9 3.24 -24.71 -22.95
C PRO A 9 2.07 -24.44 -22.01
N ALA A 10 0.85 -24.57 -22.54
CA ALA A 10 -0.38 -24.49 -21.76
C ALA A 10 -0.36 -25.57 -20.67
N ILE A 11 -0.35 -25.13 -19.41
CA ILE A 11 -0.47 -26.03 -18.26
C ILE A 11 -1.94 -26.42 -18.16
N THR A 12 -2.28 -27.62 -18.63
CA THR A 12 -3.56 -28.27 -18.38
C THR A 12 -3.54 -28.89 -16.97
N SER A 13 -3.61 -28.06 -15.94
CA SER A 13 -3.87 -28.52 -14.58
C SER A 13 -5.30 -28.16 -14.23
N THR A 14 -6.09 -29.16 -13.84
CA THR A 14 -7.45 -28.99 -13.31
C THR A 14 -7.51 -28.51 -11.87
N SER A 15 -6.37 -28.21 -11.24
CA SER A 15 -6.28 -27.50 -9.96
C SER A 15 -6.33 -25.99 -10.20
N LEU A 16 -7.16 -25.29 -9.43
CA LEU A 16 -7.12 -23.81 -9.40
C LEU A 16 -5.69 -23.36 -9.10
N PRO A 17 -5.21 -22.29 -9.77
CA PRO A 17 -3.90 -21.70 -9.44
C PRO A 17 -3.84 -21.42 -7.93
N THR A 18 -2.79 -21.85 -7.27
CA THR A 18 -2.58 -21.57 -5.84
C THR A 18 -2.15 -20.14 -5.60
N ASP A 19 -1.43 -19.55 -6.56
CA ASP A 19 -0.98 -18.15 -6.49
C ASP A 19 -2.12 -17.17 -6.85
N VAL A 20 -1.88 -15.89 -6.59
CA VAL A 20 -2.78 -14.76 -6.91
C VAL A 20 -2.35 -13.95 -8.12
N VAL A 21 -1.35 -14.42 -8.87
CA VAL A 21 -0.91 -13.77 -10.11
C VAL A 21 -2.02 -13.87 -11.14
N GLY A 22 -2.49 -12.70 -11.63
CA GLY A 22 -3.61 -12.65 -12.56
C GLY A 22 -4.97 -12.96 -11.94
N LEU A 23 -5.10 -12.91 -10.62
CA LEU A 23 -6.39 -13.04 -9.94
C LEU A 23 -7.38 -12.00 -10.49
N THR A 24 -8.56 -12.45 -10.85
CA THR A 24 -9.69 -11.62 -11.26
C THR A 24 -10.88 -11.87 -10.35
N CYS A 25 -11.79 -10.91 -10.28
CA CYS A 25 -13.11 -11.09 -9.67
C CYS A 25 -14.19 -10.60 -10.62
N GLU A 26 -15.44 -10.95 -10.35
CA GLU A 26 -16.57 -10.38 -11.09
C GLU A 26 -16.58 -8.85 -10.97
N PRO A 27 -16.90 -8.13 -12.04
CA PRO A 27 -16.99 -6.67 -12.01
C PRO A 27 -17.96 -6.18 -10.95
N ILE A 28 -17.54 -5.21 -10.13
CA ILE A 28 -18.37 -4.55 -9.13
C ILE A 28 -18.72 -3.16 -9.66
N GLU A 29 -20.00 -2.93 -9.95
CA GLU A 29 -20.47 -1.65 -10.51
C GLU A 29 -20.20 -0.46 -9.57
N THR A 30 -20.44 -0.65 -8.28
CA THR A 30 -20.13 0.34 -7.24
C THR A 30 -19.38 -0.33 -6.10
N VAL A 31 -18.09 -0.05 -6.00
CA VAL A 31 -17.22 -0.60 -4.94
C VAL A 31 -17.53 0.11 -3.62
N ARG A 32 -17.93 -0.67 -2.62
CA ARG A 32 -18.28 -0.20 -1.27
C ARG A 32 -17.04 -0.29 -0.38
N ILE A 33 -16.60 0.85 0.15
CA ILE A 33 -15.28 0.98 0.79
C ILE A 33 -15.43 1.33 2.26
N GLY A 34 -14.69 0.60 3.12
CA GLY A 34 -14.41 0.97 4.50
C GLY A 34 -13.00 1.53 4.63
N PHE A 35 -12.84 2.71 5.22
CA PHE A 35 -11.54 3.33 5.50
C PHE A 35 -11.15 3.11 6.95
N ILE A 36 -9.94 2.62 7.19
CA ILE A 36 -9.33 2.42 8.51
C ILE A 36 -8.03 3.20 8.57
N GLY A 37 -7.97 4.15 9.53
CA GLY A 37 -6.89 5.12 9.63
C GLY A 37 -7.17 6.40 8.83
N LEU A 38 -7.51 7.49 9.55
CA LEU A 38 -7.90 8.79 8.98
C LEU A 38 -6.91 9.89 9.36
N GLY A 39 -5.62 9.50 9.50
CA GLY A 39 -4.51 10.44 9.59
C GLY A 39 -4.33 11.23 8.29
N ALA A 40 -3.18 11.88 8.14
CA ALA A 40 -2.90 12.69 6.95
C ALA A 40 -3.13 11.91 5.64
N ARG A 41 -2.61 10.66 5.58
CA ARG A 41 -2.70 9.83 4.38
C ARG A 41 -4.11 9.33 4.09
N GLY A 42 -4.82 8.83 5.11
CA GLY A 42 -6.22 8.37 4.95
C GLY A 42 -7.17 9.50 4.59
N THR A 43 -7.03 10.67 5.21
CA THR A 43 -7.81 11.87 4.88
C THR A 43 -7.57 12.31 3.43
N GLU A 44 -6.32 12.31 2.98
CA GLU A 44 -5.98 12.64 1.60
C GLU A 44 -6.54 11.62 0.60
N ALA A 45 -6.52 10.33 0.95
CA ALA A 45 -7.15 9.30 0.14
C ALA A 45 -8.66 9.55 0.00
N ILE A 46 -9.38 9.77 1.10
CA ILE A 46 -10.82 10.08 1.06
C ILE A 46 -11.08 11.29 0.16
N ARG A 47 -10.29 12.35 0.28
CA ARG A 47 -10.42 13.53 -0.58
C ARG A 47 -10.33 13.17 -2.07
N ARG A 48 -9.41 12.30 -2.47
CA ARG A 48 -9.28 11.83 -3.86
C ARG A 48 -10.46 10.97 -4.27
N PHE A 49 -10.96 10.13 -3.39
CA PHE A 49 -12.12 9.27 -3.66
C PHE A 49 -13.40 10.06 -3.88
N THR A 50 -13.54 11.30 -3.34
CA THR A 50 -14.71 12.15 -3.64
C THR A 50 -14.84 12.53 -5.12
N TYR A 51 -13.78 12.41 -5.90
CA TYR A 51 -13.79 12.68 -7.34
C TYR A 51 -13.98 11.42 -8.21
N GLN A 52 -14.00 10.24 -7.58
CA GLN A 52 -14.11 8.98 -8.32
C GLN A 52 -15.58 8.56 -8.50
N LYS A 53 -15.87 7.99 -9.67
CA LYS A 53 -17.19 7.38 -9.95
C LYS A 53 -17.11 5.87 -9.66
N GLY A 54 -18.28 5.26 -9.40
CA GLY A 54 -18.36 3.82 -9.16
C GLY A 54 -17.82 3.39 -7.79
N ILE A 55 -17.79 4.31 -6.81
CA ILE A 55 -17.42 4.00 -5.42
C ILE A 55 -18.46 4.57 -4.44
N GLN A 56 -18.55 3.95 -3.27
CA GLN A 56 -19.29 4.46 -2.12
C GLN A 56 -18.47 4.23 -0.85
N VAL A 57 -18.23 5.28 -0.09
CA VAL A 57 -17.65 5.17 1.25
C VAL A 57 -18.75 4.74 2.22
N LYS A 58 -18.59 3.56 2.83
CA LYS A 58 -19.58 2.93 3.73
C LYS A 58 -19.20 3.08 5.20
N ALA A 59 -17.90 3.15 5.50
CA ALA A 59 -17.41 3.24 6.86
C ALA A 59 -16.17 4.13 6.95
N LEU A 60 -16.07 4.88 8.04
CA LEU A 60 -14.94 5.71 8.45
C LEU A 60 -14.50 5.25 9.84
N CYS A 61 -13.23 4.84 9.98
CA CYS A 61 -12.69 4.31 11.21
C CYS A 61 -11.34 4.94 11.58
N ASP A 62 -11.24 5.49 12.77
CA ASP A 62 -9.99 5.97 13.39
C ASP A 62 -10.15 5.92 14.92
N LEU A 63 -9.05 5.83 15.66
CA LEU A 63 -9.07 5.96 17.13
C LEU A 63 -9.57 7.34 17.58
N ASN A 64 -9.28 8.36 16.78
CA ASN A 64 -9.59 9.76 17.07
C ASN A 64 -10.90 10.18 16.41
N GLN A 65 -11.93 10.40 17.21
CA GLN A 65 -13.24 10.87 16.76
C GLN A 65 -13.18 12.14 15.90
N PHE A 66 -12.32 13.09 16.23
CA PHE A 66 -12.20 14.33 15.47
C PHE A 66 -11.81 14.09 14.01
N ARG A 67 -10.92 13.10 13.76
CA ARG A 67 -10.54 12.71 12.39
C ARG A 67 -11.71 12.09 11.63
N VAL A 68 -12.50 11.24 12.30
CA VAL A 68 -13.71 10.63 11.74
C VAL A 68 -14.72 11.70 11.35
N ASP A 69 -15.03 12.63 12.26
CA ASP A 69 -15.97 13.73 12.04
C ASP A 69 -15.50 14.66 10.90
N SER A 70 -14.20 14.93 10.83
CA SER A 70 -13.61 15.74 9.76
C SER A 70 -13.79 15.08 8.38
N CYS A 71 -13.56 13.78 8.29
CA CYS A 71 -13.76 13.02 7.05
C CYS A 71 -15.23 12.90 6.68
N GLN A 72 -16.12 12.70 7.64
CA GLN A 72 -17.58 12.73 7.41
C GLN A 72 -18.05 14.08 6.85
N ASN A 73 -17.55 15.18 7.40
CA ASN A 73 -17.81 16.52 6.88
C ASN A 73 -17.29 16.70 5.44
N MET A 74 -16.16 16.09 5.11
CA MET A 74 -15.60 16.11 3.75
C MET A 74 -16.52 15.39 2.76
N LEU A 75 -17.02 14.19 3.10
CA LEU A 75 -17.99 13.46 2.29
C LEU A 75 -19.28 14.29 2.09
N SER A 76 -19.79 14.89 3.15
CA SER A 76 -20.99 15.75 3.09
C SER A 76 -20.80 16.93 2.14
N ARG A 77 -19.66 17.64 2.20
CA ARG A 77 -19.33 18.75 1.28
C ARG A 77 -19.21 18.31 -0.18
N ALA A 78 -18.86 17.05 -0.41
CA ALA A 78 -18.79 16.45 -1.73
C ALA A 78 -20.14 15.86 -2.20
N ASN A 79 -21.23 16.05 -1.44
CA ASN A 79 -22.55 15.47 -1.67
C ASN A 79 -22.55 13.94 -1.77
N MET A 80 -21.62 13.28 -1.07
CA MET A 80 -21.59 11.83 -0.95
C MET A 80 -22.51 11.36 0.19
N PRO A 81 -23.04 10.12 0.11
CA PRO A 81 -23.82 9.55 1.20
C PRO A 81 -23.03 9.50 2.51
N GLU A 82 -23.75 9.60 3.62
CA GLU A 82 -23.17 9.46 4.95
C GLU A 82 -22.60 8.06 5.15
N ALA A 83 -21.41 7.99 5.75
CA ALA A 83 -20.74 6.75 6.13
C ALA A 83 -20.99 6.44 7.60
N THR A 84 -21.02 5.15 7.97
CA THR A 84 -21.05 4.75 9.38
C THR A 84 -19.68 5.05 10.01
N THR A 85 -19.70 5.61 11.21
CA THR A 85 -18.48 6.03 11.92
C THR A 85 -18.10 5.07 13.03
N TYR A 86 -16.79 4.81 13.18
CA TYR A 86 -16.20 3.91 14.17
C TYR A 86 -14.99 4.58 14.82
N TYR A 87 -14.95 4.66 16.16
CA TYR A 87 -13.87 5.30 16.91
C TYR A 87 -13.80 4.84 18.37
N GLY A 88 -12.73 5.22 19.07
CA GLY A 88 -12.62 5.13 20.51
C GLY A 88 -12.19 3.76 21.09
N SER A 89 -11.92 2.76 20.24
CA SER A 89 -11.37 1.47 20.67
C SER A 89 -10.35 0.95 19.66
N GLU A 90 -9.26 0.35 20.15
CA GLU A 90 -8.21 -0.22 19.32
C GLU A 90 -8.70 -1.35 18.42
N ASP A 91 -9.76 -2.06 18.81
CA ASP A 91 -10.32 -3.18 18.07
C ASP A 91 -11.55 -2.81 17.20
N VAL A 92 -11.98 -1.55 17.23
CA VAL A 92 -13.21 -1.12 16.53
C VAL A 92 -13.15 -1.35 15.02
N TRP A 93 -11.98 -1.33 14.43
CA TRP A 93 -11.77 -1.60 13.00
C TRP A 93 -12.23 -2.99 12.56
N LYS A 94 -12.26 -3.98 13.47
CA LYS A 94 -12.76 -5.33 13.19
C LYS A 94 -14.21 -5.28 12.75
N GLN A 95 -15.03 -4.46 13.40
CA GLN A 95 -16.44 -4.28 13.05
C GLN A 95 -16.61 -3.75 11.61
N VAL A 96 -15.67 -2.95 11.11
CA VAL A 96 -15.68 -2.50 9.71
C VAL A 96 -15.41 -3.66 8.76
N CYS A 97 -14.44 -4.51 9.09
CA CYS A 97 -14.10 -5.69 8.28
C CYS A 97 -15.21 -6.75 8.26
N GLU A 98 -16.01 -6.84 9.31
CA GLU A 98 -17.10 -7.82 9.46
C GLU A 98 -18.40 -7.43 8.72
N ARG A 99 -18.50 -6.22 8.19
CA ARG A 99 -19.71 -5.75 7.49
C ARG A 99 -19.91 -6.42 6.13
N ASP A 100 -21.11 -6.91 5.86
CA ASP A 100 -21.48 -7.53 4.57
C ASP A 100 -21.68 -6.50 3.44
N ASP A 101 -21.87 -5.22 3.78
CA ASP A 101 -22.08 -4.15 2.81
C ASP A 101 -20.78 -3.40 2.43
N ILE A 102 -19.61 -4.01 2.66
CA ILE A 102 -18.28 -3.52 2.27
C ILE A 102 -17.59 -4.56 1.40
N ASP A 103 -17.03 -4.12 0.27
CA ASP A 103 -16.27 -4.92 -0.68
C ASP A 103 -14.77 -4.78 -0.49
N LEU A 104 -14.31 -3.57 -0.15
CA LEU A 104 -12.91 -3.17 -0.06
C LEU A 104 -12.61 -2.46 1.26
N ILE A 105 -11.54 -2.88 1.92
CA ILE A 105 -10.96 -2.16 3.06
C ILE A 105 -9.75 -1.39 2.60
N TYR A 106 -9.74 -0.07 2.85
CA TYR A 106 -8.58 0.81 2.67
C TYR A 106 -7.91 1.05 4.02
N ILE A 107 -6.62 0.70 4.13
CA ILE A 107 -5.86 0.76 5.38
C ILE A 107 -4.76 1.82 5.28
N ALA A 108 -4.78 2.80 6.18
CA ALA A 108 -3.79 3.88 6.30
C ALA A 108 -3.44 4.19 7.76
N THR A 109 -3.25 3.15 8.56
CA THR A 109 -2.88 3.21 9.97
C THR A 109 -1.37 3.36 10.15
N ASP A 110 -0.85 3.07 11.32
CA ASP A 110 0.57 2.85 11.55
C ASP A 110 1.03 1.49 10.98
N TRP A 111 2.32 1.36 10.78
CA TRP A 111 2.90 0.24 10.03
C TRP A 111 2.70 -1.13 10.69
N ILE A 112 2.71 -1.18 12.03
CA ILE A 112 2.59 -2.45 12.77
C ILE A 112 1.19 -3.06 12.66
N HIS A 113 0.19 -2.27 12.31
CA HIS A 113 -1.19 -2.73 12.17
C HIS A 113 -1.56 -3.11 10.72
N HIS A 114 -0.74 -2.76 9.72
CA HIS A 114 -1.04 -3.02 8.32
C HIS A 114 -1.30 -4.51 8.05
N ALA A 115 -0.30 -5.38 8.32
CA ALA A 115 -0.44 -6.82 8.03
C ALA A 115 -1.56 -7.49 8.83
N PRO A 116 -1.71 -7.29 10.16
CA PRO A 116 -2.84 -7.84 10.91
C PRO A 116 -4.21 -7.43 10.34
N MET A 117 -4.39 -6.16 9.98
CA MET A 117 -5.64 -5.67 9.42
C MET A 117 -5.91 -6.22 8.02
N MET A 118 -4.88 -6.31 7.16
CA MET A 118 -4.99 -6.92 5.83
C MET A 118 -5.46 -8.38 5.91
N ILE A 119 -4.83 -9.17 6.78
CA ILE A 119 -5.15 -10.59 7.00
C ILE A 119 -6.60 -10.72 7.47
N TYR A 120 -6.97 -9.98 8.52
CA TYR A 120 -8.32 -10.04 9.09
C TYR A 120 -9.40 -9.65 8.07
N ALA A 121 -9.17 -8.58 7.31
CA ALA A 121 -10.11 -8.13 6.28
C ALA A 121 -10.31 -9.20 5.19
N MET A 122 -9.22 -9.81 4.69
CA MET A 122 -9.32 -10.87 3.70
C MET A 122 -10.03 -12.13 4.23
N GLU A 123 -9.81 -12.49 5.49
CA GLU A 123 -10.50 -13.60 6.16
C GLU A 123 -12.00 -13.36 6.32
N HIS A 124 -12.43 -12.09 6.39
CA HIS A 124 -13.82 -11.68 6.38
C HIS A 124 -14.36 -11.35 4.97
N GLY A 125 -13.67 -11.85 3.94
CA GLY A 125 -14.14 -11.80 2.56
C GLY A 125 -13.97 -10.45 1.86
N LYS A 126 -13.14 -9.54 2.38
CA LYS A 126 -12.89 -8.21 1.78
C LYS A 126 -11.68 -8.22 0.88
N HIS A 127 -11.72 -7.44 -0.19
CA HIS A 127 -10.51 -6.99 -0.88
C HIS A 127 -9.79 -5.96 -0.04
N VAL A 128 -8.49 -5.82 -0.21
CA VAL A 128 -7.68 -4.91 0.61
C VAL A 128 -6.76 -4.05 -0.23
N ALA A 129 -6.74 -2.77 0.09
CA ALA A 129 -5.79 -1.78 -0.37
C ALA A 129 -5.10 -1.16 0.85
N CYS A 130 -3.80 -1.37 1.00
CA CYS A 130 -3.04 -0.95 2.17
C CYS A 130 -1.91 0.00 1.79
N GLU A 131 -1.76 1.09 2.53
CA GLU A 131 -0.63 2.01 2.38
C GLU A 131 0.70 1.30 2.70
N VAL A 132 1.79 1.89 2.26
CA VAL A 132 3.15 1.35 2.47
C VAL A 132 3.63 1.54 3.92
N PRO A 133 4.45 0.58 4.40
CA PRO A 133 4.74 -0.75 3.89
C PRO A 133 3.60 -1.74 4.20
N ALA A 134 3.46 -2.78 3.38
CA ALA A 134 2.42 -3.79 3.61
C ALA A 134 2.64 -4.62 4.88
N ALA A 135 3.90 -4.81 5.29
CA ALA A 135 4.27 -5.61 6.45
C ALA A 135 5.63 -5.18 6.99
N MET A 136 5.93 -5.51 8.24
CA MET A 136 7.15 -5.14 8.94
C MET A 136 8.13 -6.32 9.10
N THR A 137 7.65 -7.54 8.94
CA THR A 137 8.45 -8.76 9.12
C THR A 137 8.25 -9.74 7.96
N LEU A 138 9.21 -10.64 7.75
CA LEU A 138 9.09 -11.70 6.74
C LEU A 138 7.91 -12.63 7.02
N ASP A 139 7.65 -12.94 8.29
CA ASP A 139 6.51 -13.77 8.68
C ASP A 139 5.18 -13.12 8.33
N GLU A 140 5.05 -11.81 8.51
CA GLU A 140 3.86 -11.06 8.11
C GLU A 140 3.69 -11.06 6.59
N ILE A 141 4.77 -10.87 5.84
CA ILE A 141 4.72 -10.91 4.37
C ILE A 141 4.16 -12.26 3.91
N TRP A 142 4.69 -13.38 4.41
CA TRP A 142 4.21 -14.70 4.06
C TRP A 142 2.75 -14.92 4.47
N LYS A 143 2.36 -14.52 5.68
CA LYS A 143 0.97 -14.63 6.14
C LYS A 143 -0.02 -13.83 5.26
N VAL A 144 0.38 -12.63 4.82
CA VAL A 144 -0.45 -11.82 3.91
C VAL A 144 -0.62 -12.53 2.57
N ILE A 145 0.48 -13.06 1.98
CA ILE A 145 0.44 -13.78 0.71
C ILE A 145 -0.42 -15.05 0.84
N ASP A 146 -0.13 -15.90 1.83
CA ASP A 146 -0.88 -17.14 2.08
C ASP A 146 -2.38 -16.88 2.29
N THR A 147 -2.71 -15.78 2.98
CA THR A 147 -4.10 -15.40 3.19
C THR A 147 -4.76 -14.95 1.89
N ALA A 148 -4.09 -14.15 1.06
CA ALA A 148 -4.61 -13.73 -0.23
C ALA A 148 -4.85 -14.94 -1.16
N GLU A 149 -3.91 -15.89 -1.18
CA GLU A 149 -4.04 -17.14 -1.96
C GLU A 149 -5.20 -17.99 -1.47
N ARG A 150 -5.33 -18.19 -0.16
CA ARG A 150 -6.38 -19.02 0.46
C ARG A 150 -7.77 -18.39 0.31
N THR A 151 -7.89 -17.08 0.50
CA THR A 151 -9.19 -16.38 0.48
C THR A 151 -9.60 -15.92 -0.92
N ARG A 152 -8.67 -15.94 -1.88
CA ARG A 152 -8.87 -15.44 -3.25
C ARG A 152 -9.35 -13.98 -3.27
N LYS A 153 -8.80 -13.15 -2.38
CA LYS A 153 -9.09 -11.72 -2.33
C LYS A 153 -7.92 -10.91 -2.88
N HIS A 154 -8.22 -9.85 -3.62
CA HIS A 154 -7.22 -8.90 -4.03
C HIS A 154 -6.60 -8.25 -2.80
N CYS A 155 -5.28 -8.21 -2.77
CA CYS A 155 -4.50 -7.58 -1.72
C CYS A 155 -3.42 -6.74 -2.39
N MET A 156 -3.50 -5.44 -2.25
CA MET A 156 -2.61 -4.51 -2.92
C MET A 156 -1.93 -3.58 -1.91
N MET A 157 -0.59 -3.53 -1.95
CA MET A 157 0.17 -2.46 -1.34
C MET A 157 0.14 -1.24 -2.27
N LEU A 158 -0.25 -0.09 -1.75
CA LEU A 158 -0.44 1.14 -2.50
C LEU A 158 0.88 1.90 -2.65
N GLU A 159 1.84 1.31 -3.38
CA GLU A 159 3.11 1.96 -3.69
C GLU A 159 2.91 3.07 -4.71
N ASN A 160 2.79 4.30 -4.23
CA ASN A 160 2.39 5.45 -5.03
C ASN A 160 3.49 5.92 -6.01
N CYS A 161 4.78 5.79 -5.66
CA CYS A 161 5.86 6.27 -6.50
C CYS A 161 5.98 5.52 -7.84
N VAL A 162 5.48 4.29 -7.91
CA VAL A 162 5.40 3.54 -9.19
C VAL A 162 4.48 4.24 -10.21
N TYR A 163 3.50 5.02 -9.72
CA TYR A 163 2.46 5.64 -10.54
C TYR A 163 2.66 7.14 -10.75
N ASP A 164 3.78 7.70 -10.29
CA ASP A 164 4.10 9.10 -10.56
C ASP A 164 4.41 9.31 -12.04
N PHE A 165 4.20 10.52 -12.53
CA PHE A 165 4.30 10.84 -13.96
C PHE A 165 5.65 10.45 -14.56
N PHE A 166 6.75 10.71 -13.85
CA PHE A 166 8.10 10.39 -14.32
C PHE A 166 8.33 8.89 -14.40
N GLU A 167 7.94 8.15 -13.39
CA GLU A 167 8.13 6.70 -13.29
C GLU A 167 7.30 5.96 -14.34
N ILE A 168 6.02 6.32 -14.50
CA ILE A 168 5.15 5.74 -15.54
C ILE A 168 5.67 6.06 -16.93
N THR A 169 6.12 7.30 -17.16
CA THR A 169 6.68 7.69 -18.46
C THR A 169 7.94 6.89 -18.77
N THR A 170 8.85 6.78 -17.79
CA THR A 170 10.09 6.01 -17.93
C THR A 170 9.80 4.53 -18.19
N LEU A 171 8.84 3.95 -17.46
CA LEU A 171 8.40 2.57 -17.69
C LEU A 171 7.85 2.38 -19.12
N ASN A 172 7.01 3.28 -19.58
CA ASN A 172 6.46 3.23 -20.94
C ASN A 172 7.58 3.31 -22.00
N MET A 173 8.57 4.21 -21.83
CA MET A 173 9.72 4.30 -22.71
C MET A 173 10.54 3.00 -22.71
N ALA A 174 10.75 2.38 -21.55
CA ALA A 174 11.44 1.09 -21.42
C ALA A 174 10.68 -0.02 -22.16
N GLN A 175 9.37 -0.10 -21.99
CA GLN A 175 8.51 -1.09 -22.66
C GLN A 175 8.52 -0.94 -24.18
N GLN A 176 8.67 0.27 -24.70
CA GLN A 176 8.84 0.55 -26.10
C GLN A 176 10.26 0.26 -26.63
N GLY A 177 11.19 -0.11 -25.74
CA GLY A 177 12.56 -0.45 -26.10
C GLY A 177 13.48 0.75 -26.33
N LEU A 178 13.07 1.97 -25.96
CA LEU A 178 13.86 3.18 -26.19
C LEU A 178 15.21 3.19 -25.47
N PHE A 179 15.32 2.46 -24.35
CA PHE A 179 16.58 2.34 -23.59
C PHE A 179 17.42 1.12 -24.01
N GLY A 180 16.93 0.29 -24.94
CA GLY A 180 17.59 -0.96 -25.28
C GLY A 180 17.62 -1.93 -24.09
N ASN A 181 18.77 -2.60 -23.90
CA ASN A 181 18.97 -3.49 -22.74
C ASN A 181 19.30 -2.67 -21.50
N ILE A 182 18.44 -2.71 -20.50
CA ILE A 182 18.65 -2.02 -19.22
C ILE A 182 19.63 -2.87 -18.39
N THR A 183 20.78 -2.29 -18.07
CA THR A 183 21.85 -2.98 -17.30
C THR A 183 21.96 -2.50 -15.87
N HIS A 184 21.41 -1.32 -15.56
CA HIS A 184 21.46 -0.70 -14.24
C HIS A 184 20.27 0.24 -14.04
N VAL A 185 19.69 0.23 -12.83
CA VAL A 185 18.68 1.18 -12.39
C VAL A 185 19.10 1.74 -11.03
N LYS A 186 18.92 3.04 -10.83
CA LYS A 186 19.11 3.71 -9.54
C LYS A 186 17.79 4.37 -9.15
N GLY A 187 17.24 3.94 -8.01
CA GLY A 187 16.11 4.57 -7.34
C GLY A 187 16.58 5.21 -6.02
N ALA A 188 15.96 6.32 -5.63
CA ALA A 188 16.23 6.98 -4.37
C ALA A 188 14.96 7.65 -3.82
N TYR A 189 14.80 7.63 -2.49
CA TYR A 189 13.76 8.33 -1.78
C TYR A 189 14.40 9.21 -0.72
N ASN A 190 14.69 10.45 -1.09
CA ASN A 190 15.44 11.38 -0.26
C ASN A 190 14.57 12.59 0.08
N HIS A 191 14.42 12.88 1.39
CA HIS A 191 13.69 14.02 1.89
C HIS A 191 14.49 14.75 2.96
N CYS A 192 14.38 16.10 2.97
CA CYS A 192 14.73 16.90 4.12
C CYS A 192 13.53 16.89 5.08
N LEU A 193 13.71 16.36 6.29
CA LEU A 193 12.64 16.22 7.27
C LEU A 193 12.67 17.28 8.39
N TYR A 194 13.62 18.22 8.36
CA TYR A 194 13.79 19.21 9.42
C TYR A 194 12.51 19.98 9.75
N ASP A 195 11.76 20.39 8.74
CA ASP A 195 10.56 21.21 8.93
C ASP A 195 9.34 20.40 9.44
N ILE A 196 9.35 19.07 9.27
CA ILE A 196 8.23 18.22 9.64
C ILE A 196 8.50 17.32 10.86
N TRP A 197 9.74 17.26 11.36
CA TRP A 197 10.04 16.49 12.58
C TRP A 197 9.28 16.95 13.83
N PRO A 198 8.98 18.25 14.04
CA PRO A 198 8.13 18.65 15.14
C PRO A 198 6.74 17.99 15.12
N ASP A 199 6.18 17.77 13.91
CA ASP A 199 4.89 17.12 13.75
C ASP A 199 4.97 15.60 14.03
N TYR A 200 6.16 15.01 13.92
CA TYR A 200 6.42 13.61 14.26
C TYR A 200 6.74 13.40 15.74
N ASN A 201 6.98 14.46 16.49
CA ASN A 201 7.21 14.37 17.92
C ASN A 201 5.94 13.79 18.59
N ALA A 202 6.11 12.74 19.39
CA ALA A 202 5.04 11.93 19.96
C ALA A 202 4.25 11.07 18.95
N ASP A 203 4.61 11.07 17.66
CA ASP A 203 4.08 10.14 16.68
C ASP A 203 4.86 8.80 16.71
N TRP A 204 4.18 7.72 16.34
CA TRP A 204 4.75 6.39 16.20
C TRP A 204 5.95 6.35 15.22
N ARG A 205 5.98 7.23 14.21
CA ARG A 205 7.10 7.34 13.26
C ARG A 205 8.39 7.78 13.91
N MET A 206 8.35 8.77 14.80
CA MET A 206 9.55 9.19 15.52
C MET A 206 10.10 8.04 16.36
N GLN A 207 9.24 7.34 17.11
CA GLN A 207 9.63 6.20 17.91
C GLN A 207 10.24 5.08 17.05
N TYR A 208 9.65 4.81 15.89
CA TYR A 208 10.17 3.83 14.95
C TYR A 208 11.57 4.23 14.45
N ASN A 209 11.75 5.48 14.00
CA ASN A 209 13.04 5.98 13.53
C ASN A 209 14.12 6.00 14.61
N MET A 210 13.76 6.22 15.86
CA MET A 210 14.70 6.14 16.99
C MET A 210 15.14 4.70 17.28
N ALA A 211 14.30 3.72 17.01
CA ALA A 211 14.58 2.30 17.28
C ALA A 211 15.24 1.57 16.10
N HIS A 212 15.19 2.12 14.89
CA HIS A 212 15.63 1.46 13.67
C HIS A 212 16.56 2.34 12.86
N ARG A 213 17.53 1.69 12.19
CA ARG A 213 18.48 2.34 11.28
C ARG A 213 18.19 1.93 9.83
N GLY A 214 18.67 2.74 8.89
CA GLY A 214 18.60 2.47 7.47
C GLY A 214 17.37 3.06 6.79
N ASP A 215 17.11 2.59 5.58
CA ASP A 215 15.98 3.06 4.77
C ASP A 215 14.66 2.45 5.27
N VAL A 216 13.77 3.31 5.74
CA VAL A 216 12.43 2.90 6.23
C VAL A 216 11.38 2.83 5.12
N TYR A 217 11.72 3.31 3.91
CA TYR A 217 10.84 3.31 2.73
C TYR A 217 11.51 2.73 1.47
N PRO A 218 12.14 1.54 1.52
CA PRO A 218 12.80 0.97 0.35
C PRO A 218 11.84 0.75 -0.83
N THR A 219 10.55 0.60 -0.58
CA THR A 219 9.52 0.41 -1.60
C THR A 219 9.46 1.54 -2.61
N HIS A 220 9.68 2.79 -2.20
CA HIS A 220 9.59 3.95 -3.08
C HIS A 220 10.72 4.00 -4.14
N GLY A 221 11.91 3.57 -3.77
CA GLY A 221 13.03 3.41 -4.73
C GLY A 221 12.98 2.09 -5.49
N MET A 222 12.65 1.00 -4.80
CA MET A 222 12.64 -0.35 -5.39
C MET A 222 11.43 -0.62 -6.27
N GLY A 223 10.26 -0.06 -5.96
CA GLY A 223 9.04 -0.26 -6.75
C GLY A 223 9.24 0.08 -8.23
N PRO A 224 9.59 1.32 -8.58
CA PRO A 224 9.91 1.69 -9.96
C PRO A 224 11.04 0.87 -10.57
N ALA A 225 12.12 0.60 -9.82
CA ALA A 225 13.25 -0.21 -10.30
C ALA A 225 12.80 -1.64 -10.65
N CYS A 226 11.99 -2.28 -9.81
CA CYS A 226 11.45 -3.61 -10.05
C CYS A 226 10.53 -3.64 -11.29
N GLN A 227 9.74 -2.59 -11.52
CA GLN A 227 8.91 -2.46 -12.71
C GLN A 227 9.76 -2.37 -13.99
N LEU A 228 10.81 -1.54 -13.98
CA LEU A 228 11.70 -1.35 -15.13
C LEU A 228 12.48 -2.63 -15.48
N LEU A 229 12.85 -3.42 -14.49
CA LEU A 229 13.62 -4.65 -14.65
C LEU A 229 12.75 -5.90 -14.80
N ASP A 230 11.44 -5.78 -14.86
CA ASP A 230 10.50 -6.92 -14.94
C ASP A 230 10.72 -7.96 -13.82
N ILE A 231 11.07 -7.53 -12.61
CA ILE A 231 11.30 -8.44 -11.47
C ILE A 231 10.05 -9.27 -11.20
N HIS A 232 10.23 -10.59 -11.07
CA HIS A 232 9.19 -11.62 -11.00
C HIS A 232 8.26 -11.75 -12.22
N ARG A 233 8.59 -11.04 -13.33
CA ARG A 233 7.85 -11.11 -14.60
C ARG A 233 8.74 -11.37 -15.80
N GLY A 234 9.93 -11.80 -15.59
CA GLY A 234 10.96 -12.06 -16.61
C GLY A 234 12.36 -12.08 -16.04
N ASP A 235 12.60 -11.33 -14.98
CA ASP A 235 13.84 -11.30 -14.21
C ASP A 235 13.61 -11.64 -12.73
N ARG A 236 14.67 -11.77 -11.95
CA ARG A 236 14.61 -12.09 -10.52
C ARG A 236 15.78 -11.50 -9.76
N MET A 237 15.57 -11.15 -8.50
CA MET A 237 16.66 -10.81 -7.59
C MET A 237 17.48 -12.05 -7.25
N LYS A 238 18.81 -11.93 -7.29
CA LYS A 238 19.74 -12.99 -6.91
C LYS A 238 20.27 -12.82 -5.47
N TYR A 239 20.57 -11.59 -5.11
CA TYR A 239 21.07 -11.22 -3.78
C TYR A 239 20.76 -9.76 -3.50
N LEU A 240 20.81 -9.40 -2.23
CA LEU A 240 20.70 -8.03 -1.74
C LEU A 240 21.87 -7.75 -0.81
N VAL A 241 22.44 -6.55 -0.93
CA VAL A 241 23.43 -6.01 0.01
C VAL A 241 22.90 -4.71 0.56
N ALA A 242 22.87 -4.57 1.87
CA ALA A 242 22.47 -3.35 2.54
C ALA A 242 23.69 -2.71 3.24
N MET A 243 23.82 -1.40 3.10
CA MET A 243 24.81 -0.59 3.80
C MET A 243 24.14 0.67 4.31
N ASP A 244 24.51 1.10 5.50
CA ASP A 244 24.06 2.36 6.08
C ASP A 244 25.23 3.16 6.67
N SER A 245 25.01 4.42 6.95
CA SER A 245 25.90 5.27 7.72
C SER A 245 25.30 5.54 9.11
N ASP A 246 26.09 6.10 10.02
CA ASP A 246 25.56 6.53 11.30
C ASP A 246 24.51 7.64 11.10
N PRO A 247 23.40 7.61 11.85
CA PRO A 247 22.37 8.64 11.78
C PRO A 247 22.85 9.90 12.53
N VAL A 248 23.23 10.93 11.79
CA VAL A 248 23.72 12.20 12.38
C VAL A 248 22.68 13.31 12.35
N SER A 249 21.74 13.28 11.43
CA SER A 249 20.80 14.38 11.20
C SER A 249 19.77 14.54 12.32
N LEU A 250 19.22 13.46 12.85
CA LEU A 250 18.23 13.51 13.93
C LEU A 250 18.86 13.94 15.28
N PRO A 251 20.02 13.39 15.70
CA PRO A 251 20.74 13.93 16.86
C PRO A 251 21.03 15.42 16.74
N ASP A 252 21.58 15.88 15.62
CA ASP A 252 21.85 17.30 15.36
C ASP A 252 20.60 18.19 15.46
N TYR A 253 19.44 17.67 15.10
CA TYR A 253 18.16 18.37 15.21
C TYR A 253 17.69 18.47 16.66
N LEU A 254 17.84 17.39 17.44
CA LEU A 254 17.39 17.33 18.83
C LEU A 254 18.29 18.15 19.77
N ASP A 255 19.54 18.38 19.39
CA ASP A 255 20.51 19.19 20.15
C ASP A 255 20.34 20.70 19.96
N LYS A 256 19.49 21.15 19.05
CA LYS A 256 19.16 22.57 18.75
C LYS A 256 17.86 22.99 19.38
#